data_fa2d5460ba8acb02534c57b1d8652e1c
#
_entry.id   fa2d5460ba8acb02534c57b1d8652e1c
#
_cell.length_a   1.000
_cell.length_b   1.000
_cell.length_c   1.000
_cell.angle_alpha   90.00
_cell.angle_beta   90.00
_cell.angle_gamma   90.00
#
_symmetry.space_group_name_H-M   'P 1'
#
loop_
_entity.id
_entity.type
_entity.pdbx_description
1 polymer ?
#
loop_
_entity_poly.entity_id
_entity_poly.type
_entity_poly.pdbx_seq_one_letter_code
_entity_poly.pdbx_strand_id
1 'polypeptide(L)'
;MAKKEVDGEGLNIPNRIKALPVKRPGPIVAAVIVVLLAAMLIQGLITNPRLDWPTVWKYLFNENVLEGIRYTLELTVISMVVAIILSVILAIMRKSINPVLRGVSWFFIWFFRGTPVYTQLIFWGLFAVLIPKISLGIPFTSVEFWSIDSNVVVTAFNAAWIGLALNEAAY
;
A
#
# COMPACT_ATOMS: atom_id res chain seq x y z
N MET A 1 22.37 52.57 31.64
CA MET A 1 22.48 51.81 32.89
C MET A 1 21.57 50.61 32.82
N ALA A 2 22.13 49.43 32.62
CA ALA A 2 21.35 48.18 32.56
C ALA A 2 21.03 47.72 33.98
N LYS A 3 19.76 47.58 34.30
CA LYS A 3 19.25 47.11 35.59
C LYS A 3 19.60 45.63 35.76
N LYS A 4 20.48 45.34 36.71
CA LYS A 4 20.89 43.97 37.08
C LYS A 4 19.76 43.38 37.92
N GLU A 5 18.99 42.46 37.33
CA GLU A 5 18.04 41.64 38.09
C GLU A 5 18.84 40.54 38.80
N VAL A 6 18.84 40.55 40.10
CA VAL A 6 19.46 39.55 40.97
C VAL A 6 18.34 38.70 41.51
N ASP A 7 18.25 37.45 41.09
CA ASP A 7 17.40 36.47 41.76
C ASP A 7 17.98 36.10 43.10
N GLY A 8 17.09 35.76 44.10
CA GLY A 8 17.39 35.59 45.50
C GLY A 8 18.48 34.58 45.91
N GLU A 9 19.19 33.96 44.97
CA GLU A 9 20.27 32.98 45.23
C GLU A 9 21.66 33.44 44.77
N GLY A 10 21.84 34.73 44.36
CA GLY A 10 23.15 35.28 44.02
C GLY A 10 23.83 34.66 42.78
N LEU A 11 23.16 33.83 42.03
CA LEU A 11 23.66 33.23 40.80
C LEU A 11 23.63 34.24 39.66
N ASN A 12 24.80 34.54 39.10
CA ASN A 12 24.95 35.36 37.91
C ASN A 12 24.47 34.59 36.68
N ILE A 13 23.15 34.65 36.40
CA ILE A 13 22.57 34.00 35.22
C ILE A 13 23.08 34.74 33.99
N PRO A 14 23.86 34.10 33.09
CA PRO A 14 24.31 34.77 31.88
C PRO A 14 23.09 35.20 31.06
N ASN A 15 23.15 36.43 30.51
CA ASN A 15 22.12 37.02 29.67
C ASN A 15 21.55 35.96 28.75
N ARG A 16 20.23 35.73 28.83
CA ARG A 16 19.55 34.78 27.93
C ARG A 16 19.95 35.10 26.51
N ILE A 17 20.60 34.13 25.84
CA ILE A 17 20.97 34.26 24.44
C ILE A 17 19.68 34.46 23.65
N LYS A 18 19.46 35.68 23.17
CA LYS A 18 18.29 36.01 22.35
C LYS A 18 18.53 35.40 20.97
N ALA A 19 17.88 34.29 20.69
CA ALA A 19 17.94 33.65 19.37
C ALA A 19 17.36 34.64 18.34
N LEU A 20 18.22 35.19 17.48
CA LEU A 20 17.78 36.01 16.36
C LEU A 20 17.38 35.06 15.21
N PRO A 21 16.20 35.27 14.61
CA PRO A 21 15.79 34.46 13.47
C PRO A 21 16.72 34.73 12.29
N VAL A 22 17.50 33.70 11.90
CA VAL A 22 18.35 33.78 10.71
C VAL A 22 17.46 33.68 9.49
N LYS A 23 17.45 34.73 8.65
CA LYS A 23 16.78 34.69 7.36
C LYS A 23 17.49 33.63 6.46
N ARG A 24 16.82 32.52 6.24
CA ARG A 24 17.32 31.45 5.34
C ARG A 24 16.68 31.66 3.96
N PRO A 25 17.38 32.19 2.96
CA PRO A 25 16.80 32.37 1.61
C PRO A 25 16.57 31.05 0.89
N GLY A 26 17.29 29.98 1.26
CA GLY A 26 17.20 28.65 0.61
C GLY A 26 15.78 28.09 0.50
N PRO A 27 14.98 28.04 1.58
CA PRO A 27 13.59 27.55 1.49
C PRO A 27 12.70 28.40 0.59
N ILE A 28 12.92 29.72 0.54
CA ILE A 28 12.15 30.62 -0.34
C ILE A 28 12.52 30.36 -1.79
N VAL A 29 13.80 30.24 -2.11
CA VAL A 29 14.27 29.92 -3.46
C VAL A 29 13.74 28.56 -3.91
N ALA A 30 13.81 27.54 -3.03
CA ALA A 30 13.25 26.22 -3.31
C ALA A 30 11.73 26.28 -3.56
N ALA A 31 10.99 27.02 -2.75
CA ALA A 31 9.55 27.20 -2.94
C ALA A 31 9.23 27.88 -4.30
N VAL A 32 9.96 28.91 -4.67
CA VAL A 32 9.80 29.58 -5.98
C VAL A 32 10.07 28.61 -7.12
N ILE A 33 11.14 27.82 -7.05
CA ILE A 33 11.46 26.82 -8.08
C ILE A 33 10.32 25.78 -8.21
N VAL A 34 9.81 25.25 -7.07
CA VAL A 34 8.69 24.30 -7.06
C VAL A 34 7.43 24.90 -7.69
N VAL A 35 7.11 26.15 -7.34
CA VAL A 35 5.93 26.85 -7.91
C VAL A 35 6.09 27.07 -9.39
N LEU A 36 7.29 27.45 -9.89
CA LEU A 36 7.55 27.62 -11.30
C LEU A 36 7.44 26.29 -12.06
N LEU A 37 8.02 25.21 -11.53
CA LEU A 37 7.89 23.88 -12.15
C LEU A 37 6.43 23.41 -12.17
N ALA A 38 5.67 23.63 -11.10
CA ALA A 38 4.24 23.32 -11.05
C ALA A 38 3.45 24.14 -12.08
N ALA A 39 3.74 25.43 -12.20
CA ALA A 39 3.10 26.30 -13.20
C ALA A 39 3.40 25.85 -14.63
N MET A 40 4.65 25.46 -14.91
CA MET A 40 5.04 24.92 -16.23
C MET A 40 4.33 23.59 -16.54
N LEU A 41 4.21 22.71 -15.53
CA LEU A 41 3.48 21.46 -15.66
C LEU A 41 1.99 21.73 -15.99
N ILE A 42 1.34 22.59 -15.19
CA ILE A 42 -0.07 22.96 -15.39
C ILE A 42 -0.27 23.58 -16.76
N GLN A 43 0.59 24.51 -17.16
CA GLN A 43 0.53 25.10 -18.48
C GLN A 43 0.65 24.04 -19.58
N GLY A 44 1.64 23.12 -19.46
CA GLY A 44 1.82 22.02 -20.40
C GLY A 44 0.59 21.12 -20.50
N LEU A 45 -0.08 20.82 -19.36
CA LEU A 45 -1.30 20.03 -19.35
C LEU A 45 -2.50 20.74 -20.00
N ILE A 46 -2.64 22.06 -19.78
CA ILE A 46 -3.76 22.84 -20.32
C ILE A 46 -3.58 23.10 -21.82
N THR A 47 -2.34 23.37 -22.24
CA THR A 47 -2.06 23.76 -23.64
C THR A 47 -1.72 22.58 -24.55
N ASN A 48 -1.64 21.37 -24.02
CA ASN A 48 -1.29 20.19 -24.82
C ASN A 48 -2.45 19.79 -25.75
N PRO A 49 -2.26 19.89 -27.09
CA PRO A 49 -3.32 19.57 -28.04
C PRO A 49 -3.68 18.06 -28.09
N ARG A 50 -2.87 17.21 -27.46
CA ARG A 50 -3.15 15.76 -27.35
C ARG A 50 -4.07 15.43 -26.19
N LEU A 51 -4.29 16.36 -25.27
CA LEU A 51 -5.23 16.20 -24.15
C LEU A 51 -6.57 16.81 -24.55
N ASP A 52 -7.49 15.95 -24.97
CA ASP A 52 -8.88 16.34 -25.30
C ASP A 52 -9.70 16.46 -24.00
N TRP A 53 -9.61 17.62 -23.35
CA TRP A 53 -10.31 17.90 -22.11
C TRP A 53 -11.84 17.74 -22.22
N PRO A 54 -12.53 18.14 -23.29
CA PRO A 54 -13.94 17.85 -23.48
C PRO A 54 -14.25 16.36 -23.40
N THR A 55 -13.43 15.52 -24.02
CA THR A 55 -13.58 14.06 -23.96
C THR A 55 -13.32 13.53 -22.54
N VAL A 56 -12.32 14.05 -21.84
CA VAL A 56 -12.06 13.68 -20.43
C VAL A 56 -13.29 13.95 -19.57
N TRP A 57 -13.87 15.16 -19.66
CA TRP A 57 -15.08 15.51 -18.90
C TRP A 57 -16.29 14.66 -19.26
N LYS A 58 -16.45 14.35 -20.54
CA LYS A 58 -17.55 13.49 -21.03
C LYS A 58 -17.50 12.09 -20.45
N TYR A 59 -16.28 11.52 -20.32
CA TYR A 59 -16.12 10.15 -19.85
C TYR A 59 -15.88 10.03 -18.35
N LEU A 60 -15.55 11.11 -17.65
CA LEU A 60 -15.24 11.09 -16.21
C LEU A 60 -16.38 10.48 -15.36
N PHE A 61 -17.64 10.72 -15.76
CA PHE A 61 -18.82 10.18 -15.11
C PHE A 61 -19.50 9.08 -15.92
N ASN A 62 -18.78 8.48 -16.85
CA ASN A 62 -19.30 7.34 -17.60
C ASN A 62 -19.51 6.14 -16.67
N GLU A 63 -20.54 5.35 -16.94
CA GLU A 63 -20.91 4.17 -16.16
C GLU A 63 -19.72 3.22 -15.95
N ASN A 64 -18.95 2.92 -17.00
CA ASN A 64 -17.79 2.04 -16.92
C ASN A 64 -16.68 2.58 -15.97
N VAL A 65 -16.50 3.90 -15.93
CA VAL A 65 -15.52 4.54 -15.03
C VAL A 65 -16.00 4.48 -13.59
N LEU A 66 -17.29 4.77 -13.36
CA LEU A 66 -17.89 4.70 -12.03
C LEU A 66 -17.90 3.26 -11.50
N GLU A 67 -18.22 2.29 -12.36
CA GLU A 67 -18.14 0.87 -12.03
C GLU A 67 -16.69 0.45 -11.70
N GLY A 68 -15.72 0.90 -12.47
CA GLY A 68 -14.28 0.68 -12.17
C GLY A 68 -13.85 1.25 -10.83
N ILE A 69 -14.34 2.45 -10.45
CA ILE A 69 -14.11 3.04 -9.12
C ILE A 69 -14.72 2.15 -8.03
N ARG A 70 -15.95 1.70 -8.22
CA ARG A 70 -16.64 0.80 -7.30
C ARG A 70 -15.82 -0.48 -7.07
N TYR A 71 -15.42 -1.18 -8.15
CA TYR A 71 -14.60 -2.39 -8.03
C TYR A 71 -13.27 -2.12 -7.33
N THR A 72 -12.63 -0.99 -7.60
CA THR A 72 -11.37 -0.62 -6.94
C THR A 72 -11.58 -0.45 -5.43
N LEU A 73 -12.64 0.23 -5.01
CA LEU A 73 -12.95 0.42 -3.59
C LEU A 73 -13.32 -0.91 -2.91
N GLU A 74 -14.15 -1.74 -3.54
CA GLU A 74 -14.52 -3.05 -3.03
C GLU A 74 -13.29 -3.95 -2.84
N LEU A 75 -12.42 -4.04 -3.86
CA LEU A 75 -11.17 -4.80 -3.78
C LEU A 75 -10.25 -4.27 -2.67
N THR A 76 -10.13 -2.95 -2.54
CA THR A 76 -9.29 -2.34 -1.52
C THR A 76 -9.78 -2.71 -0.12
N VAL A 77 -11.07 -2.53 0.15
CA VAL A 77 -11.65 -2.82 1.48
C VAL A 77 -11.51 -4.31 1.81
N ILE A 78 -11.90 -5.20 0.90
CA ILE A 78 -11.84 -6.65 1.13
C ILE A 78 -10.39 -7.09 1.35
N SER A 79 -9.48 -6.68 0.46
CA SER A 79 -8.06 -7.07 0.56
C SER A 79 -7.43 -6.58 1.84
N MET A 80 -7.69 -5.32 2.24
CA MET A 80 -7.12 -4.75 3.47
C MET A 80 -7.64 -5.43 4.73
N VAL A 81 -8.94 -5.71 4.81
CA VAL A 81 -9.52 -6.42 5.97
C VAL A 81 -8.88 -7.80 6.12
N VAL A 82 -8.81 -8.57 5.03
CA VAL A 82 -8.20 -9.90 5.05
C VAL A 82 -6.70 -9.81 5.34
N ALA A 83 -5.99 -8.86 4.73
CA ALA A 83 -4.56 -8.64 4.97
C ALA A 83 -4.25 -8.32 6.44
N ILE A 84 -5.02 -7.44 7.08
CA ILE A 84 -4.85 -7.10 8.50
C ILE A 84 -5.01 -8.34 9.38
N ILE A 85 -6.06 -9.15 9.15
CA ILE A 85 -6.28 -10.38 9.92
C ILE A 85 -5.10 -11.34 9.74
N LEU A 86 -4.69 -11.58 8.50
CA LEU A 86 -3.56 -12.47 8.18
C LEU A 86 -2.24 -11.95 8.74
N SER A 87 -1.97 -10.65 8.65
CA SER A 87 -0.74 -10.06 9.17
C SER A 87 -0.61 -10.21 10.68
N VAL A 88 -1.73 -10.07 11.44
CA VAL A 88 -1.75 -10.30 12.88
C VAL A 88 -1.45 -11.78 13.18
N ILE A 89 -2.06 -12.71 12.46
CA ILE A 89 -1.79 -14.16 12.61
C ILE A 89 -0.32 -14.46 12.32
N LEU A 90 0.22 -13.95 11.22
CA LEU A 90 1.62 -14.14 10.83
C LEU A 90 2.59 -13.53 11.87
N ALA A 91 2.26 -12.37 12.43
CA ALA A 91 3.04 -11.72 13.48
C ALA A 91 3.08 -12.56 14.77
N ILE A 92 1.95 -13.16 15.17
CA ILE A 92 1.87 -14.08 16.32
C ILE A 92 2.69 -15.35 16.03
N MET A 93 2.51 -15.95 14.85
CA MET A 93 3.26 -17.13 14.43
C MET A 93 4.77 -16.85 14.41
N ARG A 94 5.19 -15.68 13.96
CA ARG A 94 6.59 -15.26 13.88
C ARG A 94 7.28 -15.18 15.25
N LYS A 95 6.51 -14.81 16.29
CA LYS A 95 6.97 -14.72 17.68
C LYS A 95 6.82 -16.05 18.46
N SER A 96 6.23 -17.07 17.84
CA SER A 96 5.99 -18.36 18.49
C SER A 96 7.29 -19.07 18.87
N ILE A 97 7.26 -19.76 20.02
CA ILE A 97 8.33 -20.68 20.46
C ILE A 97 8.39 -21.90 19.53
N ASN A 98 7.25 -22.29 18.93
CA ASN A 98 7.18 -23.42 18.01
C ASN A 98 7.96 -23.11 16.71
N PRO A 99 9.03 -23.90 16.40
CA PRO A 99 9.87 -23.65 15.23
C PRO A 99 9.13 -23.83 13.91
N VAL A 100 8.09 -24.68 13.86
CA VAL A 100 7.27 -24.89 12.66
C VAL A 100 6.46 -23.64 12.33
N LEU A 101 5.74 -23.06 13.30
CA LEU A 101 4.96 -21.86 13.10
C LEU A 101 5.85 -20.67 12.68
N ARG A 102 7.00 -20.53 13.35
CA ARG A 102 7.98 -19.49 13.02
C ARG A 102 8.55 -19.68 11.62
N GLY A 103 8.83 -20.93 11.22
CA GLY A 103 9.33 -21.26 9.88
C GLY A 103 8.31 -20.98 8.78
N VAL A 104 7.05 -21.38 8.98
CA VAL A 104 5.95 -21.11 8.02
C VAL A 104 5.73 -19.62 7.83
N SER A 105 5.66 -18.85 8.92
CA SER A 105 5.48 -17.39 8.81
C SER A 105 6.68 -16.71 8.16
N TRP A 106 7.92 -17.18 8.45
CA TRP A 106 9.11 -16.68 7.79
C TRP A 106 9.09 -16.93 6.29
N PHE A 107 8.76 -18.16 5.86
CA PHE A 107 8.68 -18.53 4.46
C PHE A 107 7.61 -17.72 3.73
N PHE A 108 6.42 -17.56 4.33
CA PHE A 108 5.35 -16.75 3.76
C PHE A 108 5.81 -15.31 3.51
N ILE A 109 6.35 -14.65 4.53
CA ILE A 109 6.81 -13.26 4.44
C ILE A 109 7.94 -13.13 3.41
N TRP A 110 8.91 -14.05 3.43
CA TRP A 110 10.00 -14.07 2.47
C TRP A 110 9.50 -14.20 1.02
N PHE A 111 8.58 -15.13 0.78
CA PHE A 111 8.03 -15.39 -0.55
C PHE A 111 7.25 -14.20 -1.10
N PHE A 112 6.29 -13.69 -0.32
CA PHE A 112 5.42 -12.60 -0.78
C PHE A 112 6.13 -11.26 -0.89
N ARG A 113 7.13 -10.98 -0.06
CA ARG A 113 7.99 -9.79 -0.21
C ARG A 113 9.05 -9.93 -1.29
N GLY A 114 9.49 -11.15 -1.58
CA GLY A 114 10.51 -11.42 -2.58
C GLY A 114 9.99 -11.50 -4.01
N THR A 115 8.67 -11.60 -4.20
CA THR A 115 8.04 -11.68 -5.51
C THR A 115 7.23 -10.41 -5.83
N PRO A 116 7.30 -9.88 -7.07
CA PRO A 116 6.50 -8.72 -7.46
C PRO A 116 4.99 -9.03 -7.36
N VAL A 117 4.22 -8.08 -6.81
CA VAL A 117 2.75 -8.24 -6.67
C VAL A 117 2.07 -8.55 -8.01
N TYR A 118 2.55 -7.93 -9.09
CA TYR A 118 2.00 -8.19 -10.44
C TYR A 118 2.13 -9.66 -10.86
N THR A 119 3.27 -10.29 -10.59
CA THR A 119 3.49 -11.71 -10.86
C THR A 119 2.55 -12.60 -10.04
N GLN A 120 2.31 -12.22 -8.79
CA GLN A 120 1.36 -12.93 -7.93
C GLN A 120 -0.08 -12.81 -8.45
N LEU A 121 -0.49 -11.63 -8.90
CA LEU A 121 -1.81 -11.41 -9.50
C LEU A 121 -2.02 -12.23 -10.78
N ILE A 122 -1.00 -12.34 -11.64
CA ILE A 122 -1.04 -13.21 -12.82
C ILE A 122 -1.20 -14.68 -12.39
N PHE A 123 -0.43 -15.13 -11.40
CA PHE A 123 -0.54 -16.50 -10.88
C PHE A 123 -1.95 -16.81 -10.40
N TRP A 124 -2.52 -15.93 -9.54
CA TRP A 124 -3.88 -16.12 -9.05
C TRP A 124 -4.93 -16.02 -10.14
N GLY A 125 -4.75 -15.14 -11.12
CA GLY A 125 -5.64 -15.02 -12.29
C GLY A 125 -5.62 -16.24 -13.19
N LEU A 126 -4.50 -16.97 -13.26
CA LEU A 126 -4.34 -18.20 -14.03
C LEU A 126 -4.50 -19.47 -13.17
N PHE A 127 -4.85 -19.32 -11.89
CA PHE A 127 -4.91 -20.45 -10.95
C PHE A 127 -5.81 -21.58 -11.44
N ALA A 128 -6.99 -21.24 -11.93
CA ALA A 128 -7.94 -22.24 -12.44
C ALA A 128 -7.45 -22.97 -13.71
N VAL A 129 -6.57 -22.34 -14.48
CA VAL A 129 -5.91 -22.98 -15.65
C VAL A 129 -4.85 -23.96 -15.18
N LEU A 130 -4.09 -23.62 -14.15
CA LEU A 130 -3.03 -24.47 -13.58
C LEU A 130 -3.59 -25.60 -12.73
N ILE A 131 -4.63 -25.32 -11.96
CA ILE A 131 -5.29 -26.24 -11.04
C ILE A 131 -6.79 -26.21 -11.33
N PRO A 132 -7.27 -26.97 -12.31
CA PRO A 132 -8.68 -26.92 -12.73
C PRO A 132 -9.67 -27.33 -11.63
N LYS A 133 -9.24 -28.18 -10.70
CA LYS A 133 -10.07 -28.77 -9.65
C LYS A 133 -9.37 -28.69 -8.29
N ILE A 134 -10.04 -28.13 -7.32
CA ILE A 134 -9.61 -28.19 -5.93
C ILE A 134 -10.28 -29.40 -5.29
N SER A 135 -9.50 -30.37 -4.83
CA SER A 135 -10.02 -31.59 -4.22
C SER A 135 -9.40 -31.84 -2.85
N LEU A 136 -10.18 -32.40 -1.94
CA LEU A 136 -9.77 -32.93 -0.65
C LEU A 136 -9.88 -34.46 -0.72
N GLY A 137 -8.74 -35.11 -0.52
CA GLY A 137 -8.67 -36.57 -0.61
C GLY A 137 -7.43 -37.11 0.07
N ILE A 138 -7.18 -38.42 -0.07
CA ILE A 138 -5.95 -39.04 0.43
C ILE A 138 -4.84 -38.81 -0.61
N PRO A 139 -3.73 -38.11 -0.24
CA PRO A 139 -2.64 -37.86 -1.17
C PRO A 139 -2.13 -39.17 -1.82
N PHE A 140 -1.87 -39.09 -3.12
CA PHE A 140 -1.35 -40.21 -3.93
C PHE A 140 -2.33 -41.38 -4.11
N THR A 141 -3.63 -41.19 -3.84
CA THR A 141 -4.69 -42.18 -4.10
C THR A 141 -5.82 -41.58 -4.96
N SER A 142 -6.71 -42.44 -5.48
CA SER A 142 -7.90 -41.98 -6.19
C SER A 142 -9.08 -41.63 -5.28
N VAL A 143 -8.90 -41.64 -3.98
CA VAL A 143 -9.97 -41.37 -3.02
C VAL A 143 -10.12 -39.88 -2.82
N GLU A 144 -11.21 -39.30 -3.34
CA GLU A 144 -11.63 -37.92 -3.14
C GLU A 144 -12.86 -37.87 -2.26
N PHE A 145 -12.79 -37.06 -1.16
CA PHE A 145 -13.94 -36.83 -0.27
C PHE A 145 -14.80 -35.66 -0.72
N TRP A 146 -14.17 -34.66 -1.36
CA TRP A 146 -14.82 -33.45 -1.83
C TRP A 146 -14.00 -32.81 -2.94
N SER A 147 -14.69 -32.18 -3.87
CA SER A 147 -14.04 -31.45 -4.94
C SER A 147 -14.92 -30.35 -5.51
N ILE A 148 -14.29 -29.25 -5.95
CA ILE A 148 -14.94 -28.12 -6.58
C ILE A 148 -14.11 -27.65 -7.78
N ASP A 149 -14.78 -27.15 -8.81
CA ASP A 149 -14.12 -26.52 -9.95
C ASP A 149 -13.48 -25.21 -9.51
N SER A 150 -12.19 -25.04 -9.84
CA SER A 150 -11.43 -23.85 -9.46
C SER A 150 -11.98 -22.56 -10.08
N ASN A 151 -12.62 -22.63 -11.25
CA ASN A 151 -13.25 -21.47 -11.90
C ASN A 151 -14.43 -20.91 -11.10
N VAL A 152 -15.09 -21.74 -10.29
CA VAL A 152 -16.20 -21.30 -9.43
C VAL A 152 -15.67 -20.52 -8.23
N VAL A 153 -14.53 -20.94 -7.67
CA VAL A 153 -13.94 -20.35 -6.47
C VAL A 153 -13.03 -19.16 -6.81
N VAL A 154 -12.19 -19.33 -7.81
CA VAL A 154 -11.15 -18.35 -8.20
C VAL A 154 -11.62 -17.62 -9.47
N THR A 155 -12.69 -16.83 -9.33
CA THR A 155 -13.10 -15.87 -10.37
C THR A 155 -12.06 -14.75 -10.49
N ALA A 156 -12.09 -13.97 -11.57
CA ALA A 156 -11.15 -12.84 -11.75
C ALA A 156 -11.16 -11.87 -10.56
N PHE A 157 -12.34 -11.58 -9.99
CA PHE A 157 -12.47 -10.74 -8.81
C PHE A 157 -11.85 -11.41 -7.56
N ASN A 158 -12.14 -12.69 -7.35
CA ASN A 158 -11.58 -13.43 -6.21
C ASN A 158 -10.06 -13.57 -6.32
N ALA A 159 -9.53 -13.86 -7.49
CA ALA A 159 -8.10 -13.90 -7.75
C ALA A 159 -7.41 -12.58 -7.39
N ALA A 160 -8.03 -11.45 -7.75
CA ALA A 160 -7.48 -10.13 -7.48
C ALA A 160 -7.40 -9.84 -5.98
N TRP A 161 -8.50 -9.97 -5.22
CA TRP A 161 -8.46 -9.66 -3.79
C TRP A 161 -7.62 -10.68 -3.00
N ILE A 162 -7.59 -11.97 -3.38
CA ILE A 162 -6.72 -12.98 -2.76
C ILE A 162 -5.25 -12.59 -2.96
N GLY A 163 -4.84 -12.30 -4.20
CA GLY A 163 -3.47 -11.93 -4.49
C GLY A 163 -3.03 -10.66 -3.76
N LEU A 164 -3.88 -9.64 -3.74
CA LEU A 164 -3.63 -8.40 -3.00
C LEU A 164 -3.55 -8.64 -1.50
N ALA A 165 -4.51 -9.37 -0.92
CA ALA A 165 -4.55 -9.62 0.51
C ALA A 165 -3.34 -10.42 1.01
N LEU A 166 -2.90 -11.44 0.27
CA LEU A 166 -1.73 -12.24 0.62
C LEU A 166 -0.43 -11.44 0.52
N ASN A 167 -0.32 -10.56 -0.49
CA ASN A 167 0.83 -9.67 -0.62
C ASN A 167 0.89 -8.67 0.54
N GLU A 168 -0.20 -7.93 0.78
CA GLU A 168 -0.28 -6.94 1.84
C GLU A 168 -0.13 -7.54 3.25
N ALA A 169 -0.59 -8.78 3.47
CA ALA A 169 -0.41 -9.48 4.74
C ALA A 169 1.06 -9.75 5.10
N ALA A 170 1.95 -9.73 4.13
CA ALA A 170 3.39 -9.90 4.34
C ALA A 170 4.10 -8.62 4.77
N TYR A 171 3.45 -7.44 4.61
CA TYR A 171 4.02 -6.12 4.97
C TYR A 171 3.49 -5.61 6.28
#